data_d348a956f9192b2b3d41de7c9f24a6e2
#
_entry.id   d348a956f9192b2b3d41de7c9f24a6e2
#
_cell.length_a   1.000
_cell.length_b   1.000
_cell.length_c   1.000
_cell.angle_alpha   90.00
_cell.angle_beta   90.00
_cell.angle_gamma   90.00
#
_symmetry.space_group_name_H-M   'P 1'
#
loop_
_entity.id
_entity.type
_entity.pdbx_description
1 polymer ?
#
loop_
_entity_poly.entity_id
_entity_poly.type
_entity_poly.pdbx_seq_one_letter_code
_entity_poly.pdbx_strand_id
1 'polypeptide(L)'
;WAPPFARDPATSPSASLRHLRPVFPAPATPAQKEVLDRAIKAVGFLPNMYANMVNAPAVLSTYLHGYGLFRSESGLSSVEQEVVFLAASQVNGCDYCTAAHSMIADKKSGVPADVLAAIRQGHPIPDARLAALHALTVAMVTTQGRPPADVLKAFFAAGFDERHVLYIVLALAVKTLSNYSNHAFATPVDPVFAAYAVTPKG
;
A
#
# COMPACT_ATOMS: atom_id res chain seq x y z
N TRP A 1 9.21 1.73 -24.17
CA TRP A 1 9.45 1.77 -22.71
C TRP A 1 8.64 0.64 -22.08
N ALA A 2 9.31 -0.47 -21.74
CA ALA A 2 8.65 -1.56 -21.01
C ALA A 2 8.44 -1.10 -19.55
N PRO A 3 7.28 -1.29 -18.94
CA PRO A 3 7.08 -0.97 -17.54
C PRO A 3 8.07 -1.81 -16.71
N PRO A 4 8.77 -1.23 -15.74
CA PRO A 4 9.80 -1.91 -14.94
C PRO A 4 9.25 -3.00 -13.99
N PHE A 5 8.00 -3.41 -14.13
CA PHE A 5 7.27 -4.28 -13.19
C PHE A 5 6.66 -5.53 -13.82
N ALA A 6 7.07 -5.91 -15.03
CA ALA A 6 6.73 -7.25 -15.52
C ALA A 6 7.43 -8.26 -14.59
N ARG A 7 6.65 -8.97 -13.77
CA ARG A 7 7.16 -10.15 -13.06
C ARG A 7 7.71 -11.11 -14.11
N ASP A 8 8.96 -11.52 -13.93
CA ASP A 8 9.50 -12.62 -14.71
C ASP A 8 8.64 -13.86 -14.44
N PRO A 9 7.94 -14.43 -15.43
CA PRO A 9 7.14 -15.62 -15.23
C PRO A 9 7.95 -16.85 -14.78
N ALA A 10 9.28 -16.77 -14.83
CA ALA A 10 10.20 -17.81 -14.38
C ALA A 10 10.50 -17.76 -12.88
N THR A 11 10.01 -16.77 -12.12
CA THR A 11 10.14 -16.79 -10.66
C THR A 11 9.22 -17.86 -10.09
N SER A 12 9.80 -18.93 -9.56
CA SER A 12 9.10 -19.92 -8.75
C SER A 12 8.17 -19.23 -7.73
N PRO A 13 6.96 -19.76 -7.47
CA PRO A 13 6.08 -19.17 -6.48
C PRO A 13 6.85 -18.97 -5.17
N SER A 14 6.85 -17.75 -4.65
CA SER A 14 7.55 -17.44 -3.41
C SER A 14 7.10 -18.40 -2.31
N ALA A 15 8.04 -18.95 -1.55
CA ALA A 15 7.71 -19.79 -0.41
C ALA A 15 6.87 -18.98 0.59
N SER A 16 5.69 -19.47 0.95
CA SER A 16 4.87 -18.86 2.00
C SER A 16 5.25 -19.38 3.37
N LEU A 17 4.99 -18.59 4.41
CA LEU A 17 5.14 -19.03 5.80
C LEU A 17 4.16 -20.19 6.08
N ARG A 18 4.71 -21.37 6.42
CA ARG A 18 3.91 -22.61 6.53
C ARG A 18 3.44 -22.92 7.95
N HIS A 19 4.10 -22.34 8.96
CA HIS A 19 3.86 -22.66 10.38
C HIS A 19 3.03 -21.63 11.11
N LEU A 20 2.95 -20.39 10.61
CA LEU A 20 2.07 -19.38 11.16
C LEU A 20 0.70 -19.44 10.47
N ARG A 21 -0.33 -19.25 11.26
CA ARG A 21 -1.72 -19.21 10.78
C ARG A 21 -2.35 -17.86 11.09
N PRO A 22 -3.37 -17.44 10.35
CA PRO A 22 -4.14 -16.25 10.70
C PRO A 22 -4.65 -16.38 12.15
N VAL A 23 -4.53 -15.31 12.92
CA VAL A 23 -4.98 -15.24 14.30
C VAL A 23 -6.30 -14.50 14.37
N PHE A 24 -7.31 -15.12 14.97
CA PHE A 24 -8.60 -14.53 15.23
C PHE A 24 -8.72 -14.13 16.71
N PRO A 25 -9.68 -13.25 17.09
CA PRO A 25 -9.80 -12.77 18.47
C PRO A 25 -9.95 -13.86 19.55
N ALA A 26 -10.45 -15.03 19.16
CA ALA A 26 -10.46 -16.24 20.00
C ALA A 26 -9.90 -17.42 19.18
N PRO A 27 -8.78 -18.06 19.56
CA PRO A 27 -8.04 -17.91 20.82
C PRO A 27 -6.74 -17.07 20.68
N ALA A 28 -6.84 -15.74 20.72
CA ALA A 28 -5.67 -14.87 20.70
C ALA A 28 -5.04 -14.72 22.10
N THR A 29 -3.72 -14.51 22.12
CA THR A 29 -3.06 -14.08 23.36
C THR A 29 -3.51 -12.67 23.77
N PRO A 30 -3.35 -12.25 25.04
CA PRO A 30 -3.71 -10.90 25.48
C PRO A 30 -3.10 -9.79 24.59
N ALA A 31 -1.82 -9.90 24.24
CA ALA A 31 -1.12 -8.92 23.40
C ALA A 31 -1.68 -8.89 21.96
N GLN A 32 -2.00 -10.05 21.39
CA GLN A 32 -2.63 -10.13 20.07
C GLN A 32 -4.04 -9.52 20.11
N LYS A 33 -4.83 -9.89 21.13
CA LYS A 33 -6.19 -9.40 21.27
C LYS A 33 -6.27 -7.89 21.39
N GLU A 34 -5.40 -7.27 22.20
CA GLU A 34 -5.36 -5.81 22.35
C GLU A 34 -5.18 -5.10 21.01
N VAL A 35 -4.24 -5.58 20.18
CA VAL A 35 -3.98 -4.96 18.87
C VAL A 35 -5.12 -5.24 17.89
N LEU A 36 -5.67 -6.45 17.88
CA LEU A 36 -6.81 -6.82 17.03
C LEU A 36 -8.06 -6.00 17.35
N ASP A 37 -8.39 -5.82 18.63
CA ASP A 37 -9.57 -5.06 19.06
C ASP A 37 -9.48 -3.59 18.57
N ARG A 38 -8.29 -2.96 18.67
CA ARG A 38 -8.04 -1.62 18.12
C ARG A 38 -8.20 -1.59 16.59
N ALA A 39 -7.65 -2.59 15.91
CA ALA A 39 -7.69 -2.68 14.46
C ALA A 39 -9.13 -2.87 13.94
N ILE A 40 -9.87 -3.80 14.54
CA ILE A 40 -11.28 -4.06 14.19
C ILE A 40 -12.15 -2.83 14.44
N LYS A 41 -11.94 -2.15 15.58
CA LYS A 41 -12.67 -0.91 15.90
C LYS A 41 -12.45 0.19 14.85
N ALA A 42 -11.23 0.28 14.30
CA ALA A 42 -10.89 1.30 13.29
C ALA A 42 -11.46 1.00 11.91
N VAL A 43 -11.55 -0.29 11.53
CA VAL A 43 -11.89 -0.70 10.15
C VAL A 43 -13.31 -1.27 10.03
N GLY A 44 -13.88 -1.78 11.13
CA GLY A 44 -15.22 -2.39 11.18
C GLY A 44 -15.26 -3.89 10.92
N PHE A 45 -14.15 -4.52 10.55
CA PHE A 45 -13.99 -5.96 10.35
C PHE A 45 -12.53 -6.36 10.59
N LEU A 46 -12.21 -7.64 10.55
CA LEU A 46 -10.84 -8.15 10.65
C LEU A 46 -10.31 -8.49 9.25
N PRO A 47 -9.46 -7.63 8.64
CA PRO A 47 -8.79 -7.96 7.39
C PRO A 47 -7.87 -9.17 7.53
N ASN A 48 -7.81 -10.03 6.51
CA ASN A 48 -6.90 -11.17 6.45
C ASN A 48 -5.44 -10.77 6.72
N MET A 49 -5.02 -9.61 6.19
CA MET A 49 -3.71 -9.04 6.46
C MET A 49 -3.45 -8.82 7.96
N TYR A 50 -4.42 -8.31 8.70
CA TYR A 50 -4.26 -8.06 10.14
C TYR A 50 -4.20 -9.36 10.94
N ALA A 51 -5.04 -10.32 10.58
CA ALA A 51 -5.01 -11.66 11.17
C ALA A 51 -3.65 -12.36 10.97
N ASN A 52 -2.97 -12.09 9.86
CA ASN A 52 -1.63 -12.58 9.59
C ASN A 52 -0.56 -11.80 10.35
N MET A 53 -0.58 -10.46 10.28
CA MET A 53 0.44 -9.59 10.88
C MET A 53 0.48 -9.69 12.40
N VAL A 54 -0.65 -9.95 13.06
CA VAL A 54 -0.75 -10.03 14.53
C VAL A 54 -0.06 -11.25 15.12
N ASN A 55 0.39 -12.20 14.30
CA ASN A 55 1.33 -13.23 14.77
C ASN A 55 2.56 -12.60 15.44
N ALA A 56 2.94 -11.39 15.01
CA ALA A 56 3.90 -10.52 15.68
C ALA A 56 3.18 -9.20 16.04
N PRO A 57 2.60 -9.06 17.24
CA PRO A 57 1.77 -7.90 17.60
C PRO A 57 2.43 -6.55 17.37
N ALA A 58 3.75 -6.47 17.56
CA ALA A 58 4.54 -5.26 17.29
C ALA A 58 4.48 -4.84 15.80
N VAL A 59 4.45 -5.79 14.87
CA VAL A 59 4.37 -5.50 13.42
C VAL A 59 3.04 -4.84 13.09
N LEU A 60 1.93 -5.43 13.53
CA LEU A 60 0.60 -4.85 13.30
C LEU A 60 0.44 -3.50 14.03
N SER A 61 0.90 -3.39 15.27
CA SER A 61 0.82 -2.16 16.04
C SER A 61 1.60 -1.02 15.38
N THR A 62 2.83 -1.28 14.91
CA THR A 62 3.67 -0.30 14.20
C THR A 62 3.01 0.11 12.87
N TYR A 63 2.49 -0.86 12.12
CA TYR A 63 1.75 -0.59 10.89
C TYR A 63 0.57 0.35 11.14
N LEU A 64 -0.30 0.04 12.11
CA LEU A 64 -1.48 0.84 12.42
C LEU A 64 -1.11 2.26 12.87
N HIS A 65 -0.07 2.38 13.69
CA HIS A 65 0.42 3.68 14.16
C HIS A 65 0.96 4.53 13.01
N GLY A 66 1.90 4.00 12.24
CA GLY A 66 2.48 4.72 11.10
C GLY A 66 1.45 5.05 10.02
N TYR A 67 0.51 4.14 9.74
CA TYR A 67 -0.61 4.40 8.83
C TYR A 67 -1.47 5.56 9.32
N GLY A 68 -1.82 5.58 10.61
CA GLY A 68 -2.59 6.66 11.22
C GLY A 68 -1.87 8.01 11.12
N LEU A 69 -0.59 8.08 11.47
CA LEU A 69 0.22 9.29 11.36
C LEU A 69 0.30 9.81 9.92
N PHE A 70 0.53 8.92 8.94
CA PHE A 70 0.52 9.33 7.54
C PHE A 70 -0.83 9.93 7.13
N ARG A 71 -1.93 9.30 7.55
CA ARG A 71 -3.29 9.80 7.23
C ARG A 71 -3.58 11.16 7.86
N SER A 72 -3.15 11.40 9.08
CA SER A 72 -3.51 12.60 9.84
C SER A 72 -2.54 13.77 9.70
N GLU A 73 -1.25 13.49 9.44
CA GLU A 73 -0.20 14.51 9.57
C GLU A 73 0.56 14.82 8.29
N SER A 74 0.38 14.00 7.21
CA SER A 74 1.16 14.18 5.97
C SER A 74 0.90 15.51 5.24
N GLY A 75 -0.23 16.15 5.50
CA GLY A 75 -0.67 17.31 4.72
C GLY A 75 -1.22 16.97 3.34
N LEU A 76 -1.12 15.71 2.91
CA LEU A 76 -1.67 15.22 1.65
C LEU A 76 -3.18 15.02 1.77
N SER A 77 -3.91 15.37 0.72
CA SER A 77 -5.34 15.05 0.62
C SER A 77 -5.59 13.54 0.59
N SER A 78 -6.81 13.11 0.87
CA SER A 78 -7.18 11.68 0.80
C SER A 78 -6.91 11.07 -0.57
N VAL A 79 -7.12 11.83 -1.64
CA VAL A 79 -6.80 11.43 -3.02
C VAL A 79 -5.28 11.20 -3.19
N GLU A 80 -4.47 12.16 -2.77
CA GLU A 80 -3.01 12.09 -2.86
C GLU A 80 -2.44 10.93 -2.03
N GLN A 81 -2.99 10.68 -0.85
CA GLN A 81 -2.59 9.56 0.00
C GLN A 81 -2.82 8.21 -0.68
N GLU A 82 -3.94 8.04 -1.39
CA GLU A 82 -4.20 6.80 -2.14
C GLU A 82 -3.26 6.66 -3.33
N VAL A 83 -2.92 7.75 -4.02
CA VAL A 83 -1.91 7.71 -5.11
C VAL A 83 -0.57 7.18 -4.58
N VAL A 84 -0.11 7.65 -3.40
CA VAL A 84 1.12 7.16 -2.76
C VAL A 84 1.01 5.67 -2.42
N PHE A 85 -0.08 5.25 -1.78
CA PHE A 85 -0.23 3.85 -1.37
C PHE A 85 -0.40 2.89 -2.56
N LEU A 86 -1.11 3.30 -3.60
CA LEU A 86 -1.25 2.52 -4.83
C LEU A 86 0.09 2.39 -5.57
N ALA A 87 0.81 3.50 -5.74
CA ALA A 87 2.14 3.50 -6.37
C ALA A 87 3.09 2.52 -5.66
N ALA A 88 3.22 2.63 -4.34
CA ALA A 88 4.07 1.74 -3.56
C ALA A 88 3.63 0.27 -3.64
N SER A 89 2.31 0.01 -3.60
CA SER A 89 1.78 -1.36 -3.65
C SER A 89 2.01 -2.03 -5.00
N GLN A 90 1.86 -1.27 -6.09
CA GLN A 90 2.11 -1.78 -7.45
C GLN A 90 3.60 -2.04 -7.69
N VAL A 91 4.48 -1.12 -7.29
CA VAL A 91 5.93 -1.31 -7.41
C VAL A 91 6.38 -2.56 -6.66
N ASN A 92 5.86 -2.76 -5.44
CA ASN A 92 6.14 -3.94 -4.65
C ASN A 92 5.42 -5.21 -5.16
N GLY A 93 4.52 -5.10 -6.13
CA GLY A 93 3.76 -6.23 -6.67
C GLY A 93 2.79 -6.86 -5.67
N CYS A 94 2.22 -6.07 -4.76
CA CYS A 94 1.29 -6.57 -3.74
C CYS A 94 -0.16 -6.46 -4.22
N ASP A 95 -0.70 -7.56 -4.75
CA ASP A 95 -2.06 -7.62 -5.29
C ASP A 95 -3.12 -7.35 -4.22
N TYR A 96 -2.94 -7.89 -3.00
CA TYR A 96 -3.81 -7.61 -1.86
C TYR A 96 -3.93 -6.11 -1.57
N CYS A 97 -2.80 -5.44 -1.42
CA CYS A 97 -2.80 -4.01 -1.10
C CYS A 97 -3.29 -3.14 -2.27
N THR A 98 -2.99 -3.54 -3.50
CA THR A 98 -3.51 -2.86 -4.70
C THR A 98 -5.03 -2.96 -4.74
N ALA A 99 -5.62 -4.13 -4.45
CA ALA A 99 -7.07 -4.30 -4.38
C ALA A 99 -7.69 -3.46 -3.26
N ALA A 100 -7.14 -3.53 -2.05
CA ALA A 100 -7.66 -2.79 -0.89
C ALA A 100 -7.61 -1.27 -1.10
N HIS A 101 -6.47 -0.73 -1.56
CA HIS A 101 -6.33 0.70 -1.82
C HIS A 101 -7.13 1.17 -3.04
N SER A 102 -7.36 0.31 -4.04
CA SER A 102 -8.28 0.64 -5.15
C SER A 102 -9.72 0.81 -4.66
N MET A 103 -10.20 -0.05 -3.78
CA MET A 103 -11.52 0.09 -3.16
C MET A 103 -11.61 1.38 -2.31
N ILE A 104 -10.58 1.65 -1.50
CA ILE A 104 -10.56 2.88 -0.67
C ILE A 104 -10.52 4.12 -1.57
N ALA A 105 -9.72 4.12 -2.62
CA ALA A 105 -9.60 5.20 -3.59
C ALA A 105 -10.94 5.54 -4.23
N ASP A 106 -11.67 4.51 -4.72
CA ASP A 106 -12.96 4.67 -5.36
C ASP A 106 -14.08 5.04 -4.36
N LYS A 107 -14.21 4.28 -3.27
CA LYS A 107 -15.40 4.37 -2.40
C LYS A 107 -15.28 5.35 -1.23
N LYS A 108 -14.05 5.72 -0.84
CA LYS A 108 -13.84 6.52 0.38
C LYS A 108 -13.06 7.81 0.14
N SER A 109 -12.05 7.78 -0.73
CA SER A 109 -11.13 8.90 -0.91
C SER A 109 -11.49 9.82 -2.08
N GLY A 110 -12.36 9.38 -2.97
CA GLY A 110 -12.83 10.17 -4.11
C GLY A 110 -11.78 10.38 -5.19
N VAL A 111 -10.89 9.41 -5.39
CA VAL A 111 -9.93 9.45 -6.49
C VAL A 111 -10.70 9.42 -7.81
N PRO A 112 -10.45 10.36 -8.75
CA PRO A 112 -11.11 10.36 -10.06
C PRO A 112 -10.95 9.01 -10.77
N ALA A 113 -12.00 8.54 -11.42
CA ALA A 113 -12.05 7.21 -12.01
C ALA A 113 -10.98 7.00 -13.10
N ASP A 114 -10.69 8.03 -13.89
CA ASP A 114 -9.65 8.04 -14.91
C ASP A 114 -8.24 7.98 -14.31
N VAL A 115 -8.00 8.68 -13.19
CA VAL A 115 -6.75 8.61 -12.42
C VAL A 115 -6.56 7.21 -11.84
N LEU A 116 -7.58 6.65 -11.19
CA LEU A 116 -7.51 5.29 -10.63
C LEU A 116 -7.26 4.24 -11.73
N ALA A 117 -7.96 4.37 -12.86
CA ALA A 117 -7.79 3.49 -14.01
C ALA A 117 -6.35 3.61 -14.56
N ALA A 118 -5.85 4.83 -14.74
CA ALA A 118 -4.48 5.07 -15.22
C ALA A 118 -3.44 4.41 -14.31
N ILE A 119 -3.54 4.61 -12.99
CA ILE A 119 -2.64 3.97 -12.02
C ILE A 119 -2.72 2.44 -12.15
N ARG A 120 -3.93 1.86 -12.11
CA ARG A 120 -4.10 0.40 -12.13
C ARG A 120 -3.59 -0.26 -13.42
N GLN A 121 -3.65 0.45 -14.54
CA GLN A 121 -3.24 -0.06 -15.86
C GLN A 121 -1.79 0.30 -16.23
N GLY A 122 -1.14 1.16 -15.44
CA GLY A 122 0.20 1.67 -15.74
C GLY A 122 0.21 2.66 -16.89
N HIS A 123 -0.89 3.40 -17.08
CA HIS A 123 -1.01 4.46 -18.07
C HIS A 123 -0.62 5.82 -17.49
N PRO A 124 -0.32 6.83 -18.33
CA PRO A 124 -0.07 8.19 -17.87
C PRO A 124 -1.28 8.73 -17.07
N ILE A 125 -1.01 9.31 -15.91
CA ILE A 125 -2.02 9.93 -15.06
C ILE A 125 -2.37 11.29 -15.65
N PRO A 126 -3.67 11.60 -15.90
CA PRO A 126 -4.07 12.84 -16.57
C PRO A 126 -3.85 14.09 -15.72
N ASP A 127 -3.95 13.99 -14.39
CA ASP A 127 -3.68 15.09 -13.47
C ASP A 127 -2.18 15.25 -13.26
N ALA A 128 -1.61 16.42 -13.61
CA ALA A 128 -0.18 16.66 -13.56
C ALA A 128 0.39 16.63 -12.12
N ARG A 129 -0.38 17.10 -11.13
CA ARG A 129 0.02 17.09 -9.72
C ARG A 129 0.08 15.65 -9.18
N LEU A 130 -0.96 14.86 -9.44
CA LEU A 130 -0.99 13.44 -9.05
C LEU A 130 0.03 12.61 -9.82
N ALA A 131 0.30 12.94 -11.09
CA ALA A 131 1.34 12.30 -11.87
C ALA A 131 2.75 12.54 -11.28
N ALA A 132 3.06 13.76 -10.85
CA ALA A 132 4.32 14.09 -10.21
C ALA A 132 4.49 13.37 -8.85
N LEU A 133 3.42 13.31 -8.04
CA LEU A 133 3.40 12.57 -6.77
C LEU A 133 3.62 11.06 -6.98
N HIS A 134 2.92 10.48 -7.94
CA HIS A 134 3.08 9.09 -8.31
C HIS A 134 4.50 8.79 -8.78
N ALA A 135 5.03 9.61 -9.68
CA ALA A 135 6.38 9.45 -10.23
C ALA A 135 7.46 9.50 -9.13
N LEU A 136 7.35 10.46 -8.18
CA LEU A 136 8.28 10.52 -7.06
C LEU A 136 8.14 9.27 -6.18
N THR A 137 6.93 8.84 -5.86
CA THR A 137 6.72 7.66 -5.02
C THR A 137 7.32 6.40 -5.66
N VAL A 138 7.09 6.20 -6.96
CA VAL A 138 7.70 5.10 -7.72
C VAL A 138 9.22 5.19 -7.68
N ALA A 139 9.79 6.38 -7.95
CA ALA A 139 11.24 6.59 -7.92
C ALA A 139 11.82 6.28 -6.53
N MET A 140 11.18 6.74 -5.46
CA MET A 140 11.62 6.49 -4.08
C MET A 140 11.68 4.99 -3.75
N VAL A 141 10.70 4.21 -4.20
CA VAL A 141 10.73 2.74 -4.01
C VAL A 141 11.84 2.10 -4.83
N THR A 142 11.90 2.40 -6.13
CA THR A 142 12.79 1.71 -7.07
C THR A 142 14.26 2.05 -6.88
N THR A 143 14.56 3.25 -6.38
CA THR A 143 15.93 3.72 -6.12
C THR A 143 16.31 3.67 -4.64
N GLN A 144 15.43 3.12 -3.80
CA GLN A 144 15.67 3.04 -2.34
C GLN A 144 15.98 4.40 -1.73
N GLY A 145 15.13 5.39 -2.05
CA GLY A 145 15.21 6.74 -1.49
C GLY A 145 16.17 7.70 -2.22
N ARG A 146 16.62 7.37 -3.43
CA ARG A 146 17.51 8.19 -4.25
C ARG A 146 16.86 8.61 -5.59
N PRO A 147 15.75 9.37 -5.56
CA PRO A 147 15.05 9.73 -6.79
C PRO A 147 15.93 10.57 -7.71
N PRO A 148 15.77 10.48 -9.04
CA PRO A 148 16.41 11.36 -9.99
C PRO A 148 16.08 12.83 -9.72
N ALA A 149 17.02 13.73 -9.99
CA ALA A 149 16.88 15.16 -9.70
C ALA A 149 15.73 15.83 -10.48
N ASP A 150 15.46 15.39 -11.69
CA ASP A 150 14.37 15.88 -12.52
C ASP A 150 13.00 15.46 -11.97
N VAL A 151 12.87 14.24 -11.45
CA VAL A 151 11.65 13.74 -10.77
C VAL A 151 11.38 14.57 -9.51
N LEU A 152 12.39 14.79 -8.69
CA LEU A 152 12.26 15.61 -7.49
C LEU A 152 11.92 17.07 -7.82
N LYS A 153 12.53 17.64 -8.86
CA LYS A 153 12.21 18.98 -9.36
C LYS A 153 10.77 19.10 -9.84
N ALA A 154 10.28 18.11 -10.58
CA ALA A 154 8.88 18.07 -11.03
C ALA A 154 7.89 17.97 -9.85
N PHE A 155 8.22 17.22 -8.83
CA PHE A 155 7.43 17.10 -7.60
C PHE A 155 7.31 18.45 -6.88
N PHE A 156 8.40 19.17 -6.69
CA PHE A 156 8.35 20.50 -6.08
C PHE A 156 7.61 21.51 -6.97
N ALA A 157 7.80 21.45 -8.29
CA ALA A 157 7.08 22.31 -9.23
C ALA A 157 5.55 22.05 -9.21
N ALA A 158 5.13 20.85 -8.84
CA ALA A 158 3.71 20.50 -8.64
C ALA A 158 3.14 21.02 -7.30
N GLY A 159 3.92 21.77 -6.51
CA GLY A 159 3.49 22.43 -5.27
C GLY A 159 3.60 21.57 -4.01
N PHE A 160 4.39 20.50 -4.03
CA PHE A 160 4.79 19.76 -2.85
C PHE A 160 6.08 20.35 -2.26
N ASP A 161 6.41 19.97 -1.03
CA ASP A 161 7.60 20.42 -0.31
C ASP A 161 8.45 19.24 0.24
N GLU A 162 9.57 19.56 0.87
CA GLU A 162 10.48 18.56 1.43
C GLU A 162 9.85 17.72 2.56
N ARG A 163 8.88 18.27 3.29
CA ARG A 163 8.17 17.51 4.33
C ARG A 163 7.35 16.38 3.73
N HIS A 164 6.72 16.62 2.57
CA HIS A 164 5.98 15.58 1.86
C HIS A 164 6.91 14.43 1.45
N VAL A 165 8.17 14.69 1.12
CA VAL A 165 9.15 13.61 0.85
C VAL A 165 9.34 12.71 2.07
N LEU A 166 9.45 13.29 3.28
CA LEU A 166 9.58 12.52 4.51
C LEU A 166 8.30 11.72 4.84
N TYR A 167 7.14 12.28 4.57
CA TYR A 167 5.87 11.53 4.72
C TYR A 167 5.73 10.42 3.68
N ILE A 168 6.25 10.60 2.47
CA ILE A 168 6.36 9.49 1.50
C ILE A 168 7.26 8.38 2.07
N VAL A 169 8.40 8.71 2.69
CA VAL A 169 9.25 7.71 3.38
C VAL A 169 8.46 6.96 4.46
N LEU A 170 7.66 7.66 5.28
CA LEU A 170 6.77 7.02 6.26
C LEU A 170 5.76 6.08 5.58
N ALA A 171 5.12 6.53 4.50
CA ALA A 171 4.19 5.69 3.74
C ALA A 171 4.87 4.44 3.18
N LEU A 172 6.09 4.56 2.66
CA LEU A 172 6.86 3.42 2.15
C LEU A 172 7.23 2.42 3.26
N ALA A 173 7.60 2.91 4.45
CA ALA A 173 7.83 2.04 5.61
C ALA A 173 6.56 1.26 5.98
N VAL A 174 5.41 1.93 6.05
CA VAL A 174 4.10 1.31 6.27
C VAL A 174 3.76 0.30 5.18
N LYS A 175 4.03 0.64 3.91
CA LYS A 175 3.78 -0.28 2.79
C LYS A 175 4.74 -1.46 2.78
N THR A 176 5.98 -1.29 3.22
CA THR A 176 6.91 -2.42 3.40
C THR A 176 6.35 -3.41 4.42
N LEU A 177 5.89 -2.93 5.58
CA LEU A 177 5.28 -3.79 6.60
C LEU A 177 4.09 -4.57 6.04
N SER A 178 3.16 -3.92 5.33
CA SER A 178 1.96 -4.57 4.82
C SER A 178 2.23 -5.44 3.58
N ASN A 179 2.95 -4.92 2.57
CA ASN A 179 3.17 -5.64 1.33
C ASN A 179 3.99 -6.91 1.56
N TYR A 180 5.09 -6.80 2.33
CA TYR A 180 5.97 -7.94 2.57
C TYR A 180 5.32 -8.99 3.48
N SER A 181 4.52 -8.56 4.47
CA SER A 181 3.71 -9.50 5.25
C SER A 181 2.73 -10.25 4.35
N ASN A 182 2.03 -9.55 3.45
CA ASN A 182 1.10 -10.19 2.52
C ASN A 182 1.81 -11.17 1.58
N HIS A 183 3.00 -10.84 1.10
CA HIS A 183 3.79 -11.77 0.28
C HIS A 183 4.22 -13.01 1.08
N ALA A 184 4.74 -12.81 2.29
CA ALA A 184 5.21 -13.89 3.15
C ALA A 184 4.10 -14.88 3.53
N PHE A 185 2.87 -14.40 3.71
CA PHE A 185 1.70 -15.23 4.05
C PHE A 185 0.91 -15.68 2.82
N ALA A 186 1.21 -15.19 1.61
CA ALA A 186 0.35 -15.34 0.44
C ALA A 186 -1.11 -14.96 0.78
N THR A 187 -1.30 -13.81 1.44
CA THR A 187 -2.58 -13.37 2.01
C THR A 187 -3.66 -13.31 0.94
N PRO A 188 -4.78 -14.06 1.08
CA PRO A 188 -5.88 -13.97 0.15
C PRO A 188 -6.58 -12.61 0.26
N VAL A 189 -7.05 -12.09 -0.87
CA VAL A 189 -7.83 -10.84 -0.90
C VAL A 189 -9.14 -11.04 -0.15
N ASP A 190 -9.50 -10.09 0.74
CA ASP A 190 -10.77 -10.14 1.45
C ASP A 190 -11.95 -9.97 0.48
N PRO A 191 -13.10 -10.60 0.75
CA PRO A 191 -14.29 -10.49 -0.10
C PRO A 191 -14.71 -9.05 -0.38
N VAL A 192 -14.54 -8.14 0.56
CA VAL A 192 -14.87 -6.71 0.41
C VAL A 192 -14.01 -6.01 -0.64
N PHE A 193 -12.82 -6.53 -0.96
CA PHE A 193 -11.91 -6.00 -1.98
C PHE A 193 -11.97 -6.77 -3.30
N ALA A 194 -12.75 -7.84 -3.39
CA ALA A 194 -12.74 -8.78 -4.52
C ALA A 194 -13.03 -8.11 -5.87
N ALA A 195 -13.92 -7.12 -5.90
CA ALA A 195 -14.23 -6.35 -7.13
C ALA A 195 -13.02 -5.55 -7.68
N TYR A 196 -12.00 -5.34 -6.86
CA TYR A 196 -10.77 -4.63 -7.21
C TYR A 196 -9.56 -5.56 -7.32
N ALA A 197 -9.76 -6.86 -7.27
CA ALA A 197 -8.66 -7.81 -7.41
C ALA A 197 -7.85 -7.53 -8.69
N VAL A 198 -6.55 -7.79 -8.60
CA VAL A 198 -5.65 -7.67 -9.75
C VAL A 198 -5.80 -8.95 -10.56
N THR A 199 -6.24 -8.81 -11.81
CA THR A 199 -6.27 -9.94 -12.72
C THR A 199 -4.83 -10.25 -13.15
N PRO A 200 -4.37 -11.50 -13.03
CA PRO A 200 -3.06 -11.88 -13.56
C PRO A 200 -2.99 -11.48 -15.03
N LYS A 201 -1.95 -10.75 -15.41
CA LYS A 201 -1.67 -10.55 -16.84
C LYS A 201 -1.24 -11.91 -17.38
N GLY A 202 -2.07 -12.50 -18.26
CA GLY A 202 -1.77 -13.71 -18.99
C GLY A 202 -0.52 -13.59 -19.85
#